data_89ef206c119c1799353c1708f7bc2267
#
_entry.id   89ef206c119c1799353c1708f7bc2267
#
_cell.length_a   1.000
_cell.length_b   1.000
_cell.length_c   1.000
_cell.angle_alpha   90.00
_cell.angle_beta   90.00
_cell.angle_gamma   90.00
#
_symmetry.space_group_name_H-M   'P 1'
#
loop_
_entity.id
_entity.type
_entity.pdbx_description
1 polymer ?
#
loop_
_entity_poly.entity_id
_entity_poly.type
_entity_poly.pdbx_seq_one_letter_code
_entity_poly.pdbx_strand_id
1 'polypeptide(L)'
;MNGFFLLKRPFIWLARFRHRCGYGVHSPFAFDLITNVIYERTPYYAYSSLEAEQKKMSANSGRKWKHESKKVNRLLFRLVNYIQPDTIVDAGTLSASSLYLQAGHAKADYVGASDLSELFLEKDTPVDFLYLHHYRNEEFVEQVFDLCASRTTGRGLFVIEGIRYTKKMKALWKKIQQDDRTGITFDLYDFCLLYTSPSPRDGLLS
;
A
#
# COMPACT_ATOMS: atom_id res chain seq x y z
N MET A 1 14.18 15.03 -3.44
CA MET A 1 14.26 14.30 -2.15
C MET A 1 15.16 15.13 -1.23
N ASN A 2 14.60 15.70 -0.15
CA ASN A 2 15.37 16.60 0.72
C ASN A 2 16.43 15.80 1.50
N GLY A 3 17.72 16.14 1.33
CA GLY A 3 18.84 15.46 2.01
C GLY A 3 18.72 15.39 3.55
N PHE A 4 18.00 16.35 4.14
CA PHE A 4 17.66 16.39 5.57
C PHE A 4 16.78 15.20 6.04
N PHE A 5 16.05 14.60 5.12
CA PHE A 5 15.21 13.43 5.42
C PHE A 5 16.05 12.15 5.57
N LEU A 6 17.13 12.03 4.80
CA LEU A 6 18.04 10.87 4.89
C LEU A 6 18.81 10.85 6.21
N LEU A 7 19.15 12.02 6.77
CA LEU A 7 19.83 12.15 8.07
C LEU A 7 18.95 11.71 9.25
N LYS A 8 17.62 11.79 9.13
CA LYS A 8 16.69 11.34 10.18
C LYS A 8 16.40 9.84 10.16
N ARG A 9 16.74 9.14 9.09
CA ARG A 9 16.50 7.69 8.94
C ARG A 9 17.04 6.86 10.11
N PRO A 10 18.30 6.99 10.56
CA PRO A 10 18.82 6.19 11.66
C PRO A 10 18.09 6.45 13.00
N PHE A 11 17.71 7.70 13.27
CA PHE A 11 16.99 8.06 14.49
C PHE A 11 15.57 7.49 14.52
N ILE A 12 14.87 7.52 13.38
CA ILE A 12 13.54 6.92 13.25
C ILE A 12 13.65 5.40 13.36
N TRP A 13 14.70 4.80 12.78
CA TRP A 13 14.97 3.38 12.89
C TRP A 13 15.20 2.97 14.35
N LEU A 14 15.98 3.74 15.11
CA LEU A 14 16.27 3.47 16.53
C LEU A 14 15.01 3.62 17.41
N ALA A 15 14.20 4.67 17.18
CA ALA A 15 12.95 4.87 17.89
C ALA A 15 11.94 3.74 17.68
N ARG A 16 11.98 3.09 16.50
CA ARG A 16 11.09 1.98 16.13
C ARG A 16 11.65 0.61 16.47
N PHE A 17 12.88 0.53 16.94
CA PHE A 17 13.53 -0.76 17.22
C PHE A 17 12.73 -1.62 18.21
N ARG A 18 12.06 -0.99 19.17
CA ARG A 18 11.24 -1.66 20.21
C ARG A 18 9.96 -2.30 19.64
N HIS A 19 9.46 -1.85 18.48
CA HIS A 19 8.22 -2.33 17.88
C HIS A 19 8.45 -3.15 16.60
N ARG A 20 9.64 -3.72 16.44
CA ARG A 20 9.98 -4.55 15.28
C ARG A 20 9.45 -5.98 15.46
N CYS A 21 9.14 -6.61 14.33
CA CYS A 21 8.71 -8.02 14.29
C CYS A 21 7.48 -8.32 15.16
N GLY A 22 6.54 -7.38 15.28
CA GLY A 22 5.28 -7.61 16.01
C GLY A 22 5.37 -7.53 17.53
N TYR A 23 6.52 -7.14 18.10
CA TYR A 23 6.64 -7.01 19.56
C TYR A 23 5.71 -5.91 20.09
N GLY A 24 4.85 -6.27 21.06
CA GLY A 24 3.86 -5.36 21.66
C GLY A 24 2.63 -5.11 20.78
N VAL A 25 2.39 -5.91 19.73
CA VAL A 25 1.19 -5.87 18.92
C VAL A 25 0.16 -6.85 19.48
N HIS A 26 -0.99 -6.35 19.89
CA HIS A 26 -2.05 -7.15 20.52
C HIS A 26 -3.09 -7.70 19.54
N SER A 27 -3.20 -7.11 18.31
CA SER A 27 -4.08 -7.64 17.28
C SER A 27 -3.48 -8.87 16.60
N PRO A 28 -4.14 -10.05 16.63
CA PRO A 28 -3.67 -11.25 15.93
C PRO A 28 -3.45 -11.01 14.44
N PHE A 29 -4.35 -10.30 13.77
CA PHE A 29 -4.21 -9.93 12.37
C PHE A 29 -2.96 -9.07 12.13
N ALA A 30 -2.77 -8.03 12.96
CA ALA A 30 -1.61 -7.15 12.82
C ALA A 30 -0.30 -7.90 13.07
N PHE A 31 -0.26 -8.81 14.04
CA PHE A 31 0.89 -9.65 14.32
C PHE A 31 1.21 -10.56 13.13
N ASP A 32 0.21 -11.24 12.59
CA ASP A 32 0.36 -12.14 11.45
C ASP A 32 0.84 -11.39 10.19
N LEU A 33 0.23 -10.23 9.87
CA LEU A 33 0.64 -9.38 8.76
C LEU A 33 2.10 -8.92 8.90
N ILE A 34 2.51 -8.53 10.10
CA ILE A 34 3.89 -8.09 10.35
C ILE A 34 4.87 -9.25 10.17
N THR A 35 4.61 -10.39 10.81
CA THR A 35 5.57 -11.50 10.87
C THR A 35 5.63 -12.28 9.57
N ASN A 36 4.48 -12.58 8.97
CA ASN A 36 4.37 -13.50 7.84
C ASN A 36 4.29 -12.80 6.47
N VAL A 37 4.08 -11.48 6.44
CA VAL A 37 4.02 -10.73 5.17
C VAL A 37 5.08 -9.65 5.09
N ILE A 38 5.13 -8.73 6.06
CA ILE A 38 6.04 -7.57 6.00
C ILE A 38 7.50 -8.02 6.18
N TYR A 39 7.78 -8.85 7.17
CA TYR A 39 9.13 -9.36 7.47
C TYR A 39 9.48 -10.66 6.77
N GLU A 40 8.56 -11.21 5.95
CA GLU A 40 8.83 -12.41 5.15
C GLU A 40 10.03 -12.22 4.23
N ARG A 41 10.98 -13.16 4.28
CA ARG A 41 12.23 -13.14 3.52
C ARG A 41 12.33 -14.27 2.49
N THR A 42 11.45 -15.25 2.59
CA THR A 42 11.45 -16.40 1.69
C THR A 42 11.18 -15.93 0.25
N PRO A 43 11.99 -16.33 -0.73
CA PRO A 43 11.76 -15.98 -2.11
C PRO A 43 10.55 -16.75 -2.66
N TYR A 44 9.61 -16.02 -3.23
CA TYR A 44 8.51 -16.63 -3.98
C TYR A 44 8.99 -17.00 -5.39
N TYR A 45 8.50 -18.13 -5.92
CA TYR A 45 8.85 -18.61 -7.25
C TYR A 45 8.54 -17.58 -8.36
N ALA A 46 7.51 -16.75 -8.19
CA ALA A 46 7.11 -15.72 -9.13
C ALA A 46 8.11 -14.56 -9.26
N TYR A 47 8.99 -14.33 -8.30
CA TYR A 47 9.85 -13.14 -8.30
C TYR A 47 10.83 -13.09 -9.47
N SER A 48 11.38 -14.23 -9.88
CA SER A 48 12.34 -14.29 -10.99
C SER A 48 11.70 -13.93 -12.34
N SER A 49 10.49 -14.42 -12.60
CA SER A 49 9.75 -14.11 -13.82
C SER A 49 9.27 -12.65 -13.83
N LEU A 50 8.73 -12.14 -12.72
CA LEU A 50 8.29 -10.74 -12.58
C LEU A 50 9.45 -9.75 -12.77
N GLU A 51 10.63 -10.04 -12.21
CA GLU A 51 11.80 -9.19 -12.39
C GLU A 51 12.33 -9.22 -13.83
N ALA A 52 12.25 -10.36 -14.52
CA ALA A 52 12.61 -10.45 -15.94
C ALA A 52 11.61 -9.65 -16.81
N GLU A 53 10.33 -9.74 -16.54
CA GLU A 53 9.29 -8.99 -17.25
C GLU A 53 9.41 -7.49 -17.01
N GLN A 54 9.61 -7.07 -15.76
CA GLN A 54 9.89 -5.68 -15.40
C GLN A 54 11.08 -5.10 -16.20
N LYS A 55 12.17 -5.87 -16.35
CA LYS A 55 13.32 -5.45 -17.14
C LYS A 55 12.98 -5.29 -18.63
N LYS A 56 12.18 -6.19 -19.20
CA LYS A 56 11.72 -6.10 -20.59
C LYS A 56 10.86 -4.87 -20.82
N MET A 57 9.89 -4.61 -19.92
CA MET A 57 9.03 -3.44 -19.99
C MET A 57 9.82 -2.14 -19.87
N SER A 58 10.77 -2.07 -18.94
CA SER A 58 11.64 -0.90 -18.77
C SER A 58 12.52 -0.62 -20.00
N ALA A 59 12.96 -1.66 -20.70
CA ALA A 59 13.76 -1.51 -21.93
C ALA A 59 12.92 -1.02 -23.12
N ASN A 60 11.65 -1.43 -23.21
CA ASN A 60 10.78 -1.14 -24.34
C ASN A 60 10.01 0.18 -24.22
N SER A 61 9.87 0.72 -23.00
CA SER A 61 8.92 1.80 -22.76
C SER A 61 9.42 3.19 -23.10
N GLY A 62 10.69 3.41 -23.45
CA GLY A 62 11.22 4.74 -23.82
C GLY A 62 10.87 5.88 -22.84
N ARG A 63 9.95 5.64 -21.90
CA ARG A 63 9.51 6.49 -20.82
C ARG A 63 10.29 6.18 -19.55
N LYS A 64 10.61 7.20 -18.78
CA LYS A 64 11.12 7.03 -17.41
C LYS A 64 10.00 6.45 -16.54
N TRP A 65 9.92 5.15 -16.47
CA TRP A 65 9.07 4.48 -15.48
C TRP A 65 9.59 4.84 -14.09
N LYS A 66 8.68 5.09 -13.17
CA LYS A 66 9.05 5.26 -11.77
C LYS A 66 9.60 3.91 -11.29
N HIS A 67 10.89 3.86 -11.00
CA HIS A 67 11.50 2.67 -10.42
C HIS A 67 11.15 2.59 -8.94
N GLU A 68 10.16 1.80 -8.62
CA GLU A 68 9.96 1.36 -7.25
C GLU A 68 11.05 0.37 -6.87
N SER A 69 11.41 0.37 -5.60
CA SER A 69 12.43 -0.58 -5.14
C SER A 69 11.88 -2.01 -5.22
N LYS A 70 12.75 -2.98 -5.53
CA LYS A 70 12.37 -4.40 -5.50
C LYS A 70 11.69 -4.82 -4.21
N LYS A 71 12.06 -4.20 -3.08
CA LYS A 71 11.45 -4.48 -1.77
C LYS A 71 9.99 -4.07 -1.73
N VAL A 72 9.64 -2.91 -2.31
CA VAL A 72 8.26 -2.43 -2.39
C VAL A 72 7.45 -3.35 -3.28
N ASN A 73 7.90 -3.62 -4.50
CA ASN A 73 7.20 -4.49 -5.44
C ASN A 73 6.94 -5.89 -4.86
N ARG A 74 7.96 -6.51 -4.26
CA ARG A 74 7.82 -7.81 -3.59
C ARG A 74 6.87 -7.76 -2.39
N LEU A 75 6.82 -6.65 -1.66
CA LEU A 75 5.87 -6.48 -0.57
C LEU A 75 4.45 -6.33 -1.10
N LEU A 76 4.21 -5.55 -2.16
CA LEU A 76 2.90 -5.44 -2.80
C LEU A 76 2.37 -6.80 -3.26
N PHE A 77 3.23 -7.60 -3.92
CA PHE A 77 2.89 -8.99 -4.26
C PHE A 77 2.45 -9.80 -3.04
N ARG A 78 3.23 -9.77 -1.95
CA ARG A 78 2.90 -10.53 -0.73
C ARG A 78 1.63 -10.06 -0.06
N LEU A 79 1.38 -8.75 -0.03
CA LEU A 79 0.17 -8.17 0.54
C LEU A 79 -1.07 -8.63 -0.23
N VAL A 80 -1.04 -8.55 -1.55
CA VAL A 80 -2.14 -9.03 -2.40
C VAL A 80 -2.33 -10.54 -2.27
N ASN A 81 -1.22 -11.31 -2.30
CA ASN A 81 -1.27 -12.76 -2.13
C ASN A 81 -1.81 -13.19 -0.74
N TYR A 82 -1.60 -12.38 0.29
CA TYR A 82 -2.10 -12.65 1.64
C TYR A 82 -3.58 -12.27 1.79
N ILE A 83 -3.98 -11.09 1.30
CA ILE A 83 -5.36 -10.59 1.42
C ILE A 83 -6.30 -11.31 0.46
N GLN A 84 -5.83 -11.73 -0.72
CA GLN A 84 -6.63 -12.33 -1.80
C GLN A 84 -7.85 -11.47 -2.16
N PRO A 85 -7.64 -10.19 -2.54
CA PRO A 85 -8.73 -9.24 -2.81
C PRO A 85 -9.49 -9.62 -4.07
N ASP A 86 -10.79 -9.37 -4.11
CA ASP A 86 -11.59 -9.47 -5.33
C ASP A 86 -11.32 -8.28 -6.27
N THR A 87 -11.12 -7.08 -5.71
CA THR A 87 -10.84 -5.86 -6.48
C THR A 87 -9.57 -5.15 -5.99
N ILE A 88 -8.66 -4.88 -6.94
CA ILE A 88 -7.43 -4.10 -6.71
C ILE A 88 -7.54 -2.77 -7.45
N VAL A 89 -7.40 -1.68 -6.72
CA VAL A 89 -7.23 -0.33 -7.29
C VAL A 89 -5.78 0.11 -7.16
N ASP A 90 -5.17 0.44 -8.30
CA ASP A 90 -3.80 0.96 -8.42
C ASP A 90 -3.84 2.40 -8.92
N ALA A 91 -3.74 3.36 -8.01
CA ALA A 91 -3.97 4.76 -8.30
C ALA A 91 -2.68 5.59 -8.17
N GLY A 92 -2.23 6.10 -9.31
CA GLY A 92 -1.03 6.93 -9.41
C GLY A 92 -0.30 6.78 -10.73
N THR A 93 0.95 7.20 -10.77
CA THR A 93 1.77 7.08 -11.98
C THR A 93 2.03 5.61 -12.28
N LEU A 94 1.56 5.12 -13.41
CA LEU A 94 1.77 3.72 -13.83
C LEU A 94 3.24 3.32 -13.69
N SER A 95 3.46 2.20 -13.04
CA SER A 95 4.79 1.70 -12.72
C SER A 95 4.84 0.18 -12.81
N ALA A 96 6.01 -0.41 -12.57
CA ALA A 96 6.17 -1.86 -12.53
C ALA A 96 5.39 -2.54 -11.38
N SER A 97 4.87 -1.78 -10.41
CA SER A 97 4.05 -2.31 -9.31
C SER A 97 2.82 -3.06 -9.81
N SER A 98 2.22 -2.61 -10.93
CA SER A 98 1.06 -3.26 -11.55
C SER A 98 1.29 -4.75 -11.85
N LEU A 99 2.48 -5.13 -12.28
CA LEU A 99 2.85 -6.54 -12.52
C LEU A 99 2.78 -7.36 -11.23
N TYR A 100 3.30 -6.80 -10.15
CA TYR A 100 3.36 -7.49 -8.86
C TYR A 100 2.00 -7.56 -8.17
N LEU A 101 1.17 -6.52 -8.32
CA LEU A 101 -0.20 -6.50 -7.82
C LEU A 101 -1.03 -7.58 -8.51
N GLN A 102 -1.04 -7.61 -9.84
CA GLN A 102 -1.81 -8.59 -10.62
C GLN A 102 -1.30 -10.02 -10.41
N ALA A 103 0.01 -10.21 -10.29
CA ALA A 103 0.59 -11.53 -10.04
C ALA A 103 0.32 -12.05 -8.62
N GLY A 104 0.05 -11.17 -7.66
CA GLY A 104 -0.29 -11.54 -6.28
C GLY A 104 -1.63 -12.29 -6.18
N HIS A 105 -2.62 -11.91 -6.98
CA HIS A 105 -3.89 -12.61 -7.14
C HIS A 105 -4.42 -12.44 -8.57
N ALA A 106 -4.16 -13.43 -9.41
CA ALA A 106 -4.47 -13.36 -10.84
C ALA A 106 -5.98 -13.37 -11.17
N LYS A 107 -6.84 -13.65 -10.19
CA LYS A 107 -8.30 -13.64 -10.36
C LYS A 107 -8.95 -12.31 -9.96
N ALA A 108 -8.19 -11.42 -9.33
CA ALA A 108 -8.70 -10.13 -8.91
C ALA A 108 -9.00 -9.22 -10.12
N ASP A 109 -10.06 -8.46 -10.03
CA ASP A 109 -10.33 -7.38 -10.95
C ASP A 109 -9.35 -6.24 -10.68
N TYR A 110 -8.53 -5.89 -11.67
CA TYR A 110 -7.51 -4.85 -11.54
C TYR A 110 -7.92 -3.58 -12.27
N VAL A 111 -7.95 -2.47 -11.53
CA VAL A 111 -8.25 -1.13 -12.05
C VAL A 111 -7.05 -0.22 -11.81
N GLY A 112 -6.37 0.18 -12.90
CA GLY A 112 -5.26 1.14 -12.85
C GLY A 112 -5.73 2.51 -13.31
N ALA A 113 -5.38 3.59 -12.58
CA ALA A 113 -5.73 4.95 -12.92
C ALA A 113 -4.62 5.94 -12.54
N SER A 114 -4.25 6.84 -13.47
CA SER A 114 -3.31 7.93 -13.19
C SER A 114 -3.99 9.24 -12.80
N ASP A 115 -5.28 9.35 -13.07
CA ASP A 115 -6.16 10.42 -12.60
C ASP A 115 -7.59 9.90 -12.33
N LEU A 116 -8.43 10.76 -11.77
CA LEU A 116 -9.82 10.39 -11.41
C LEU A 116 -10.70 10.08 -12.64
N SER A 117 -10.40 10.64 -13.80
CA SER A 117 -11.17 10.40 -15.00
C SER A 117 -10.94 9.01 -15.58
N GLU A 118 -9.81 8.40 -15.25
CA GLU A 118 -9.44 7.04 -15.64
C GLU A 118 -9.94 6.00 -14.62
N LEU A 119 -10.36 6.42 -13.42
CA LEU A 119 -10.80 5.51 -12.36
C LEU A 119 -12.25 5.05 -12.59
N PHE A 120 -12.41 4.07 -13.45
CA PHE A 120 -13.71 3.46 -13.72
C PHE A 120 -13.92 2.27 -12.78
N LEU A 121 -14.76 2.49 -11.79
CA LEU A 121 -15.29 1.43 -10.93
C LEU A 121 -16.80 1.35 -11.21
N GLU A 122 -17.29 0.15 -11.51
CA GLU A 122 -18.73 -0.07 -11.61
C GLU A 122 -19.43 0.37 -10.32
N LYS A 123 -20.71 0.76 -10.46
CA LYS A 123 -21.50 1.17 -9.32
C LYS A 123 -21.56 0.00 -8.34
N ASP A 124 -21.25 0.28 -7.07
CA ASP A 124 -21.29 -0.68 -5.98
C ASP A 124 -20.20 -1.78 -5.99
N THR A 125 -19.19 -1.69 -6.87
CA THR A 125 -18.03 -2.58 -6.80
C THR A 125 -17.28 -2.36 -5.49
N PRO A 126 -17.14 -3.37 -4.60
CA PRO A 126 -16.36 -3.25 -3.39
C PRO A 126 -14.88 -3.10 -3.72
N VAL A 127 -14.14 -2.37 -2.89
CA VAL A 127 -12.69 -2.21 -3.02
C VAL A 127 -12.01 -2.85 -1.80
N ASP A 128 -11.25 -3.92 -2.06
CA ASP A 128 -10.58 -4.69 -1.01
C ASP A 128 -9.10 -4.37 -0.90
N PHE A 129 -8.50 -3.89 -1.99
CA PHE A 129 -7.11 -3.48 -2.00
C PHE A 129 -6.92 -2.17 -2.77
N LEU A 130 -6.24 -1.21 -2.15
CA LEU A 130 -5.87 0.06 -2.77
C LEU A 130 -4.36 0.29 -2.65
N TYR A 131 -3.71 0.60 -3.77
CA TYR A 131 -2.35 1.13 -3.80
C TYR A 131 -2.35 2.56 -4.32
N LEU A 132 -2.04 3.52 -3.45
CA LEU A 132 -1.97 4.95 -3.73
C LEU A 132 -0.52 5.42 -3.76
N HIS A 133 -0.02 5.84 -4.92
CA HIS A 133 1.38 6.22 -5.08
C HIS A 133 1.60 7.54 -5.82
N HIS A 134 0.63 8.45 -5.77
CA HIS A 134 0.70 9.79 -6.37
C HIS A 134 0.93 10.91 -5.34
N TYR A 135 1.96 10.80 -4.52
CA TYR A 135 2.25 11.69 -3.39
C TYR A 135 2.47 13.18 -3.73
N ARG A 136 2.54 13.55 -5.01
CA ARG A 136 2.67 14.95 -5.46
C ARG A 136 1.34 15.65 -5.67
N ASN A 137 0.25 14.91 -5.70
CA ASN A 137 -1.11 15.40 -5.85
C ASN A 137 -1.93 14.90 -4.65
N GLU A 138 -1.87 15.63 -3.55
CA GLU A 138 -2.57 15.28 -2.31
C GLU A 138 -4.08 15.30 -2.46
N GLU A 139 -4.62 16.17 -3.33
CA GLU A 139 -6.05 16.23 -3.61
C GLU A 139 -6.54 14.95 -4.30
N PHE A 140 -5.80 14.47 -5.29
CA PHE A 140 -6.06 13.18 -5.93
C PHE A 140 -6.02 12.03 -4.91
N VAL A 141 -4.99 12.01 -4.05
CA VAL A 141 -4.86 10.97 -3.01
C VAL A 141 -6.05 10.98 -2.07
N GLU A 142 -6.51 12.16 -1.64
CA GLU A 142 -7.66 12.32 -0.76
C GLU A 142 -8.95 11.82 -1.43
N GLN A 143 -9.21 12.26 -2.66
CA GLN A 143 -10.41 11.89 -3.41
C GLN A 143 -10.47 10.37 -3.70
N VAL A 144 -9.36 9.76 -4.10
CA VAL A 144 -9.31 8.31 -4.34
C VAL A 144 -9.45 7.54 -3.04
N PHE A 145 -8.81 8.00 -1.94
CA PHE A 145 -9.01 7.40 -0.63
C PHE A 145 -10.48 7.42 -0.22
N ASP A 146 -11.14 8.58 -0.31
CA ASP A 146 -12.55 8.74 0.07
C ASP A 146 -13.47 7.84 -0.78
N LEU A 147 -13.23 7.78 -2.08
CA LEU A 147 -13.99 6.91 -2.98
C LEU A 147 -13.82 5.44 -2.61
N CYS A 148 -12.60 4.95 -2.45
CA CYS A 148 -12.33 3.56 -2.16
C CYS A 148 -12.79 3.18 -0.74
N ALA A 149 -12.56 4.03 0.26
CA ALA A 149 -12.99 3.78 1.63
C ALA A 149 -14.53 3.76 1.77
N SER A 150 -15.26 4.54 0.97
CA SER A 150 -16.73 4.48 0.94
C SER A 150 -17.27 3.19 0.30
N ARG A 151 -16.48 2.50 -0.50
CA ARG A 151 -16.84 1.26 -1.19
C ARG A 151 -16.30 0.01 -0.53
N THR A 152 -15.55 0.14 0.55
CA THR A 152 -15.08 -1.02 1.32
C THR A 152 -16.21 -1.54 2.20
N THR A 153 -16.74 -2.70 1.86
CA THR A 153 -17.88 -3.32 2.59
C THR A 153 -17.43 -4.32 3.66
N GLY A 154 -16.17 -4.72 3.61
CA GLY A 154 -15.59 -5.71 4.51
C GLY A 154 -14.18 -5.31 4.95
N ARG A 155 -13.25 -6.22 4.78
CA ARG A 155 -11.84 -6.03 5.10
C ARG A 155 -11.10 -5.47 3.90
N GLY A 156 -10.60 -4.25 3.98
CA GLY A 156 -9.77 -3.64 2.94
C GLY A 156 -8.36 -3.34 3.44
N LEU A 157 -7.37 -3.51 2.57
CA LEU A 157 -5.99 -3.12 2.84
C LEU A 157 -5.57 -2.01 1.88
N PHE A 158 -5.28 -0.83 2.41
CA PHE A 158 -4.86 0.32 1.64
C PHE A 158 -3.38 0.62 1.88
N VAL A 159 -2.64 0.79 0.82
CA VAL A 159 -1.21 1.13 0.82
C VAL A 159 -1.04 2.53 0.26
N ILE A 160 -0.53 3.45 1.07
CA ILE A 160 -0.32 4.85 0.67
C ILE A 160 1.16 5.19 0.71
N GLU A 161 1.73 5.55 -0.44
CA GLU A 161 3.13 5.92 -0.58
C GLU A 161 3.36 7.42 -0.31
N GLY A 162 4.54 7.76 0.20
CA GLY A 162 5.04 9.13 0.23
C GLY A 162 4.39 10.03 1.26
N ILE A 163 3.75 9.49 2.28
CA ILE A 163 3.06 10.24 3.36
C ILE A 163 3.97 11.23 4.10
N ARG A 164 5.29 11.10 3.96
CA ARG A 164 6.29 11.95 4.63
C ARG A 164 6.99 12.92 3.70
N TYR A 165 6.72 12.86 2.39
CA TYR A 165 7.49 13.61 1.41
C TYR A 165 7.14 15.11 1.39
N THR A 166 5.88 15.46 1.67
CA THR A 166 5.42 16.84 1.74
C THR A 166 4.73 17.15 3.08
N LYS A 167 4.61 18.43 3.41
CA LYS A 167 3.84 18.87 4.60
C LYS A 167 2.35 18.54 4.43
N LYS A 168 1.84 18.67 3.22
CA LYS A 168 0.44 18.42 2.88
C LYS A 168 0.12 16.93 3.00
N MET A 169 0.96 16.03 2.44
CA MET A 169 0.80 14.58 2.62
C MET A 169 0.85 14.14 4.08
N LYS A 170 1.67 14.80 4.92
CA LYS A 170 1.67 14.51 6.37
C LYS A 170 0.37 14.94 7.05
N ALA A 171 -0.19 16.08 6.64
CA ALA A 171 -1.48 16.55 7.16
C ALA A 171 -2.62 15.62 6.71
N LEU A 172 -2.63 15.25 5.43
CA LEU A 172 -3.59 14.30 4.88
C LEU A 172 -3.51 12.93 5.59
N TRP A 173 -2.30 12.42 5.81
CA TRP A 173 -2.13 11.16 6.55
C TRP A 173 -2.70 11.22 7.97
N LYS A 174 -2.53 12.34 8.69
CA LYS A 174 -3.15 12.53 10.01
C LYS A 174 -4.68 12.53 9.92
N LYS A 175 -5.25 13.17 8.88
CA LYS A 175 -6.69 13.15 8.62
C LYS A 175 -7.19 11.74 8.38
N ILE A 176 -6.51 10.96 7.52
CA ILE A 176 -6.83 9.57 7.23
C ILE A 176 -6.76 8.69 8.49
N GLN A 177 -5.76 8.88 9.36
CA GLN A 177 -5.65 8.14 10.62
C GLN A 177 -6.78 8.41 11.62
N GLN A 178 -7.44 9.56 11.51
CA GLN A 178 -8.56 9.97 12.36
C GLN A 178 -9.93 9.68 11.73
N ASP A 179 -9.95 9.17 10.50
CA ASP A 179 -11.19 8.79 9.81
C ASP A 179 -11.77 7.54 10.45
N ASP A 180 -13.09 7.55 10.70
CA ASP A 180 -13.81 6.45 11.36
C ASP A 180 -13.76 5.13 10.56
N ARG A 181 -13.51 5.21 9.25
CA ARG A 181 -13.32 4.05 8.36
C ARG A 181 -11.93 3.42 8.50
N THR A 182 -11.01 4.11 9.15
CA THR A 182 -9.64 3.67 9.36
C THR A 182 -9.55 2.82 10.63
N GLY A 183 -9.19 1.57 10.48
CA GLY A 183 -8.90 0.67 11.59
C GLY A 183 -7.42 0.73 12.02
N ILE A 184 -6.67 -0.31 11.72
CA ILE A 184 -5.25 -0.42 12.13
C ILE A 184 -4.35 0.22 11.08
N THR A 185 -3.38 1.04 11.52
CA THR A 185 -2.39 1.65 10.63
C THR A 185 -0.98 1.16 10.93
N PHE A 186 -0.23 0.87 9.86
CA PHE A 186 1.18 0.48 9.94
C PHE A 186 2.04 1.51 9.21
N ASP A 187 2.99 2.09 9.89
CA ASP A 187 3.93 3.03 9.30
C ASP A 187 5.24 2.30 8.95
N LEU A 188 5.47 2.06 7.66
CA LEU A 188 6.64 1.37 7.11
C LEU A 188 7.69 2.34 6.56
N TYR A 189 7.63 3.61 6.93
CA TYR A 189 8.54 4.68 6.60
C TYR A 189 8.29 5.37 5.25
N ASP A 190 8.44 4.68 4.13
CA ASP A 190 8.22 5.25 2.78
C ASP A 190 6.74 5.16 2.35
N PHE A 191 6.02 4.22 2.93
CA PHE A 191 4.58 4.04 2.74
C PHE A 191 3.90 3.57 4.03
N CYS A 192 2.61 3.75 4.10
CA CYS A 192 1.78 3.27 5.19
C CYS A 192 0.79 2.25 4.68
N LEU A 193 0.54 1.26 5.51
CA LEU A 193 -0.58 0.36 5.35
C LEU A 193 -1.71 0.82 6.26
N LEU A 194 -2.92 0.73 5.76
CA LEU A 194 -4.12 1.00 6.49
C LEU A 194 -5.07 -0.16 6.25
N TYR A 195 -5.52 -0.75 7.33
CA TYR A 195 -6.52 -1.80 7.31
C TYR A 195 -7.87 -1.20 7.71
N THR A 196 -8.86 -1.35 6.86
CA THR A 196 -10.24 -0.96 7.12
C THR A 196 -11.00 -2.17 7.65
N SER A 197 -11.82 -1.97 8.68
CA SER A 197 -12.73 -2.99 9.18
C SER A 197 -14.10 -2.36 9.39
N PRO A 198 -15.19 -3.04 9.04
CA PRO A 198 -16.55 -2.53 9.27
C PRO A 198 -16.91 -2.42 10.75
N SER A 199 -16.08 -2.98 11.65
CA SER A 199 -16.25 -2.87 13.10
C SER A 199 -15.02 -2.24 13.74
N PRO A 200 -15.16 -1.05 14.38
CA PRO A 200 -14.10 -0.43 15.18
C PRO A 200 -13.71 -1.27 16.41
N ARG A 201 -14.43 -2.35 16.70
CA ARG A 201 -14.30 -3.12 17.95
C ARG A 201 -13.41 -4.36 17.86
N ASP A 202 -12.96 -4.78 16.68
CA ASP A 202 -12.08 -5.96 16.57
C ASP A 202 -10.64 -5.72 17.07
N GLY A 203 -10.31 -4.48 17.45
CA GLY A 203 -9.03 -4.10 18.05
C GLY A 203 -9.03 -3.89 19.56
N LEU A 204 -10.18 -4.01 20.22
CA LEU A 204 -10.34 -3.67 21.65
C LEU A 204 -10.94 -4.80 22.50
N LEU A 205 -10.87 -6.04 22.06
CA LEU A 205 -11.23 -7.16 22.91
C LEU A 205 -9.99 -7.84 23.48
N SER A 206 -9.79 -7.46 24.69
CA SER A 206 -9.14 -8.01 25.87
C SER A 206 -7.69 -7.66 26.09
#